data_a4b00a0f0c861c122a0a96e3f7505ca9
#
_entry.id   a4b00a0f0c861c122a0a96e3f7505ca9
#
_cell.length_a   1.000
_cell.length_b   1.000
_cell.length_c   1.000
_cell.angle_alpha   90.00
_cell.angle_beta   90.00
_cell.angle_gamma   90.00
#
_symmetry.space_group_name_H-M   'P 1'
#
loop_
_entity.id
_entity.type
_entity.pdbx_description
1 polymer ?
#
loop_
_entity_poly.entity_id
_entity_poly.type
_entity_poly.pdbx_seq_one_letter_code
_entity_poly.pdbx_strand_id
1 'polypeptide(L)'
;MTVELPEGYRPSADEPFMNDMQKEFFRRKLVAWREELLHESAETLDNLKQGGMTVPDIFDRASAEADKALELRTRDRMRKVISKIDAALDRIEDGSYGYCEETGEPVGLERLIARPIATMTIEAQERHERMEKTYNDE
;
A
#
# COMPACT_ATOMS: atom_id res chain seq x y z
N MET A 1 6.81 20.48 -10.05
CA MET A 1 8.07 20.37 -10.79
C MET A 1 8.35 18.90 -11.09
N THR A 2 8.36 18.56 -12.37
CA THR A 2 8.58 17.17 -12.79
C THR A 2 10.10 16.92 -12.90
N VAL A 3 10.58 16.01 -12.08
CA VAL A 3 11.97 15.57 -12.14
C VAL A 3 12.09 14.46 -13.16
N GLU A 4 13.01 14.59 -14.11
CA GLU A 4 13.26 13.55 -15.09
C GLU A 4 14.16 12.47 -14.47
N LEU A 5 13.76 11.21 -14.62
CA LEU A 5 14.57 10.08 -14.18
C LEU A 5 15.23 9.44 -15.38
N PRO A 6 16.55 9.16 -15.30
CA PRO A 6 17.22 8.39 -16.36
C PRO A 6 16.57 7.02 -16.51
N GLU A 7 16.59 6.49 -17.74
CA GLU A 7 16.09 5.16 -18.01
C GLU A 7 16.85 4.13 -17.16
N GLY A 8 16.10 3.26 -16.47
CA GLY A 8 16.69 2.25 -15.60
C GLY A 8 17.19 2.78 -14.25
N TYR A 9 16.82 4.02 -13.89
CA TYR A 9 17.24 4.61 -12.61
C TYR A 9 16.76 3.77 -11.43
N ARG A 10 17.66 3.54 -10.49
CA ARG A 10 17.35 2.91 -9.19
C ARG A 10 18.01 3.72 -8.09
N PRO A 11 17.31 3.98 -6.97
CA PRO A 11 17.92 4.66 -5.84
C PRO A 11 19.12 3.89 -5.31
N SER A 12 20.17 4.62 -4.97
CA SER A 12 21.42 4.06 -4.47
C SER A 12 21.81 4.68 -3.13
N ALA A 13 22.45 3.88 -2.28
CA ALA A 13 22.97 4.36 -1.01
C ALA A 13 24.09 5.40 -1.16
N ASP A 14 24.70 5.48 -2.35
CA ASP A 14 25.73 6.47 -2.65
C ASP A 14 25.18 7.87 -2.89
N GLU A 15 23.88 7.98 -3.09
CA GLU A 15 23.20 9.26 -3.27
C GLU A 15 22.69 9.79 -1.93
N PRO A 16 22.50 11.11 -1.80
CA PRO A 16 21.84 11.66 -0.61
C PRO A 16 20.45 11.04 -0.44
N PHE A 17 20.13 10.61 0.78
CA PHE A 17 18.87 9.96 1.09
C PHE A 17 17.69 10.90 0.81
N MET A 18 16.71 10.43 0.09
CA MET A 18 15.52 11.18 -0.32
C MET A 18 15.84 12.46 -1.09
N ASN A 19 16.85 12.39 -1.97
CA ASN A 19 17.07 13.46 -2.92
C ASN A 19 15.87 13.53 -3.91
N ASP A 20 15.82 14.55 -4.74
CA ASP A 20 14.68 14.76 -5.63
C ASP A 20 14.43 13.59 -6.58
N MET A 21 15.50 12.94 -7.05
CA MET A 21 15.38 11.78 -7.94
C MET A 21 14.78 10.57 -7.21
N GLN A 22 15.20 10.33 -5.98
CA GLN A 22 14.65 9.25 -5.15
C GLN A 22 13.18 9.48 -4.84
N LYS A 23 12.82 10.70 -4.46
CA LYS A 23 11.41 11.06 -4.22
C LYS A 23 10.56 10.82 -5.46
N GLU A 24 11.03 11.22 -6.63
CA GLU A 24 10.31 11.01 -7.88
C GLU A 24 10.18 9.53 -8.23
N PHE A 25 11.23 8.74 -7.98
CA PHE A 25 11.19 7.29 -8.17
C PHE A 25 10.07 6.67 -7.33
N PHE A 26 10.01 6.99 -6.05
CA PHE A 26 8.99 6.43 -5.16
C PHE A 26 7.60 6.98 -5.48
N ARG A 27 7.50 8.25 -5.87
CA ARG A 27 6.23 8.83 -6.30
C ARG A 27 5.65 8.07 -7.49
N ARG A 28 6.45 7.82 -8.51
CA ARG A 28 6.01 7.07 -9.71
C ARG A 28 5.62 5.63 -9.37
N LYS A 29 6.39 5.01 -8.49
CA LYS A 29 6.10 3.64 -8.05
C LYS A 29 4.77 3.57 -7.30
N LEU A 30 4.51 4.53 -6.43
CA LEU A 30 3.27 4.61 -5.67
C LEU A 30 2.06 4.90 -6.56
N VAL A 31 2.20 5.83 -7.49
CA VAL A 31 1.13 6.17 -8.44
C VAL A 31 0.79 4.97 -9.33
N ALA A 32 1.80 4.29 -9.86
CA ALA A 32 1.59 3.10 -10.69
C ALA A 32 0.89 1.98 -9.90
N TRP A 33 1.30 1.76 -8.66
CA TRP A 33 0.66 0.78 -7.79
C TRP A 33 -0.79 1.13 -7.49
N ARG A 34 -1.07 2.41 -7.23
CA ARG A 34 -2.42 2.89 -7.01
C ARG A 34 -3.34 2.61 -8.20
N GLU A 35 -2.86 2.91 -9.40
CA GLU A 35 -3.61 2.66 -10.64
C GLU A 35 -3.86 1.17 -10.85
N GLU A 36 -2.85 0.35 -10.61
CA GLU A 36 -2.95 -1.10 -10.71
C GLU A 36 -4.00 -1.67 -9.75
N LEU A 37 -3.99 -1.20 -8.49
CA LEU A 37 -4.98 -1.63 -7.49
C LEU A 37 -6.40 -1.22 -7.88
N LEU A 38 -6.57 -0.01 -8.39
CA LEU A 38 -7.90 0.44 -8.85
C LEU A 38 -8.40 -0.41 -10.01
N HIS A 39 -7.51 -0.75 -10.95
CA HIS A 39 -7.86 -1.57 -12.10
C HIS A 39 -8.24 -3.00 -11.67
N GLU A 40 -7.43 -3.63 -10.82
CA GLU A 40 -7.68 -4.97 -10.29
C GLU A 40 -8.97 -5.02 -9.48
N SER A 41 -9.22 -4.00 -8.68
CA SER A 41 -10.44 -3.90 -7.88
C SER A 41 -11.68 -3.85 -8.77
N ALA A 42 -11.64 -3.07 -9.85
CA ALA A 42 -12.75 -2.98 -10.80
C ALA A 42 -13.00 -4.31 -11.51
N GLU A 43 -11.95 -4.99 -11.94
CA GLU A 43 -12.07 -6.32 -12.58
C GLU A 43 -12.62 -7.37 -11.62
N THR A 44 -12.11 -7.41 -10.39
CA THR A 44 -12.55 -8.35 -9.37
C THR A 44 -14.03 -8.17 -9.07
N LEU A 45 -14.47 -6.92 -8.91
CA LEU A 45 -15.86 -6.60 -8.63
C LEU A 45 -16.77 -6.97 -9.81
N ASP A 46 -16.32 -6.73 -11.03
CA ASP A 46 -17.05 -7.10 -12.24
C ASP A 46 -17.23 -8.61 -12.33
N ASN A 47 -16.16 -9.36 -12.08
CA ASN A 47 -16.20 -10.83 -12.10
C ASN A 47 -17.13 -11.38 -11.03
N LEU A 48 -17.13 -10.80 -9.83
CA LEU A 48 -18.04 -11.20 -8.76
C LEU A 48 -19.50 -10.92 -9.12
N LYS A 49 -19.77 -9.78 -9.75
CA LYS A 49 -21.12 -9.43 -10.20
C LYS A 49 -21.63 -10.37 -11.28
N GLN A 50 -20.78 -10.72 -12.23
CA GLN A 50 -21.16 -11.63 -13.33
C GLN A 50 -21.38 -13.05 -12.83
N GLY A 51 -20.60 -13.51 -11.85
CA GLY A 51 -20.76 -14.84 -11.26
C GLY A 51 -22.00 -14.99 -10.38
N GLY A 52 -22.53 -13.89 -9.84
CA GLY A 52 -23.66 -13.91 -8.90
C GLY A 52 -25.04 -13.90 -9.52
N MET A 53 -25.17 -13.86 -10.85
CA MET A 53 -26.45 -13.61 -11.51
C MET A 53 -27.16 -14.84 -12.06
N THR A 54 -26.66 -16.05 -11.88
CA THR A 54 -27.09 -17.11 -12.78
C THR A 54 -27.94 -18.25 -12.24
N VAL A 55 -28.21 -18.39 -10.92
CA VAL A 55 -29.13 -19.49 -10.54
C VAL A 55 -29.84 -19.23 -9.21
N PRO A 56 -31.18 -19.34 -9.15
CA PRO A 56 -31.94 -19.12 -7.91
C PRO A 56 -32.16 -20.42 -7.11
N ASP A 57 -31.09 -20.97 -6.56
CA ASP A 57 -31.10 -22.16 -5.74
C ASP A 57 -30.64 -21.79 -4.33
N ILE A 58 -30.98 -22.60 -3.32
CA ILE A 58 -30.59 -22.35 -1.92
C ILE A 58 -29.06 -22.34 -1.78
N PHE A 59 -28.36 -23.19 -2.52
CA PHE A 59 -26.90 -23.20 -2.58
C PHE A 59 -26.36 -21.92 -3.20
N ASP A 60 -27.06 -21.36 -4.17
CA ASP A 60 -26.65 -20.14 -4.85
C ASP A 60 -26.88 -18.91 -4.00
N ARG A 61 -27.87 -18.93 -3.09
CA ARG A 61 -28.07 -17.85 -2.13
C ARG A 61 -26.92 -17.80 -1.12
N ALA A 62 -26.52 -18.95 -0.59
CA ALA A 62 -25.41 -19.04 0.34
C ALA A 62 -24.11 -18.64 -0.36
N SER A 63 -23.92 -19.06 -1.60
CA SER A 63 -22.77 -18.69 -2.41
C SER A 63 -22.77 -17.20 -2.74
N ALA A 64 -23.93 -16.63 -3.08
CA ALA A 64 -24.08 -15.22 -3.36
C ALA A 64 -23.79 -14.35 -2.14
N GLU A 65 -24.22 -14.79 -0.95
CA GLU A 65 -23.92 -14.10 0.30
C GLU A 65 -22.43 -14.15 0.63
N ALA A 66 -21.80 -15.33 0.42
CA ALA A 66 -20.35 -15.49 0.62
C ALA A 66 -19.56 -14.63 -0.37
N ASP A 67 -20.00 -14.58 -1.64
CA ASP A 67 -19.37 -13.74 -2.67
C ASP A 67 -19.50 -12.26 -2.34
N LYS A 68 -20.65 -11.86 -1.82
CA LYS A 68 -20.87 -10.47 -1.41
C LYS A 68 -20.00 -10.09 -0.21
N ALA A 69 -19.87 -11.00 0.76
CA ALA A 69 -18.98 -10.79 1.90
C ALA A 69 -17.51 -10.68 1.47
N LEU A 70 -17.11 -11.51 0.50
CA LEU A 70 -15.77 -11.46 -0.08
C LEU A 70 -15.55 -10.15 -0.83
N GLU A 71 -16.54 -9.70 -1.59
CA GLU A 71 -16.50 -8.42 -2.29
C GLU A 71 -16.28 -7.26 -1.31
N LEU A 72 -17.04 -7.22 -0.22
CA LEU A 72 -16.91 -6.17 0.78
C LEU A 72 -15.54 -6.17 1.45
N ARG A 73 -15.01 -7.35 1.78
CA ARG A 73 -13.68 -7.49 2.37
C ARG A 73 -12.59 -7.06 1.40
N THR A 74 -12.74 -7.39 0.13
CA THR A 74 -11.81 -7.00 -0.92
C THR A 74 -11.80 -5.49 -1.09
N ARG A 75 -12.97 -4.86 -1.12
CA ARG A 75 -13.10 -3.40 -1.18
C ARG A 75 -12.44 -2.72 0.00
N ASP A 76 -12.68 -3.23 1.20
CA ASP A 76 -12.09 -2.66 2.42
C ASP A 76 -10.57 -2.76 2.42
N ARG A 77 -10.04 -3.89 2.00
CA ARG A 77 -8.58 -4.09 1.90
C ARG A 77 -7.97 -3.13 0.90
N MET A 78 -8.55 -3.04 -0.30
CA MET A 78 -8.07 -2.14 -1.35
C MET A 78 -8.14 -0.68 -0.92
N ARG A 79 -9.22 -0.29 -0.27
CA ARG A 79 -9.40 1.07 0.23
C ARG A 79 -8.32 1.43 1.25
N LYS A 80 -7.99 0.50 2.15
CA LYS A 80 -6.96 0.73 3.16
C LYS A 80 -5.58 0.90 2.52
N VAL A 81 -5.24 0.07 1.55
CA VAL A 81 -3.97 0.17 0.84
C VAL A 81 -3.89 1.48 0.06
N ILE A 82 -4.94 1.83 -0.66
CA ILE A 82 -5.00 3.09 -1.43
C ILE A 82 -4.85 4.29 -0.48
N SER A 83 -5.50 4.26 0.67
CA SER A 83 -5.36 5.31 1.68
C SER A 83 -3.91 5.45 2.15
N LYS A 84 -3.21 4.34 2.37
CA LYS A 84 -1.79 4.35 2.74
C LYS A 84 -0.91 4.89 1.63
N ILE A 85 -1.23 4.57 0.38
CA ILE A 85 -0.52 5.10 -0.79
C ILE A 85 -0.71 6.62 -0.87
N ASP A 86 -1.94 7.09 -0.71
CA ASP A 86 -2.25 8.52 -0.75
C ASP A 86 -1.52 9.27 0.37
N ALA A 87 -1.48 8.70 1.57
CA ALA A 87 -0.73 9.27 2.69
C ALA A 87 0.78 9.32 2.39
N ALA A 88 1.32 8.28 1.73
CA ALA A 88 2.72 8.26 1.32
C ALA A 88 3.02 9.35 0.30
N LEU A 89 2.13 9.55 -0.67
CA LEU A 89 2.27 10.61 -1.66
C LEU A 89 2.26 12.00 -1.01
N ASP A 90 1.40 12.21 -0.02
CA ASP A 90 1.35 13.45 0.76
C ASP A 90 2.67 13.70 1.50
N ARG A 91 3.27 12.65 2.06
CA ARG A 91 4.56 12.76 2.75
C ARG A 91 5.71 13.06 1.79
N ILE A 92 5.64 12.58 0.55
CA ILE A 92 6.63 12.96 -0.46
C ILE A 92 6.57 14.46 -0.71
N GLU A 93 5.37 15.04 -0.78
CA GLU A 93 5.20 16.47 -0.98
C GLU A 93 5.67 17.30 0.20
N ASP A 94 5.40 16.86 1.44
CA ASP A 94 5.79 17.62 2.63
C ASP A 94 7.22 17.35 3.10
N GLY A 95 7.92 16.39 2.49
CA GLY A 95 9.31 16.09 2.81
C GLY A 95 9.51 15.08 3.92
N SER A 96 8.45 14.50 4.47
CA SER A 96 8.57 13.54 5.57
C SER A 96 8.65 12.08 5.11
N TYR A 97 8.45 11.82 3.83
CA TYR A 97 8.50 10.46 3.29
C TYR A 97 9.90 9.85 3.48
N GLY A 98 9.94 8.59 3.89
CA GLY A 98 11.18 7.85 4.06
C GLY A 98 11.76 7.90 5.46
N TYR A 99 11.15 8.65 6.35
CA TYR A 99 11.59 8.76 7.74
C TYR A 99 10.58 8.10 8.67
N CYS A 100 11.09 7.44 9.70
CA CYS A 100 10.26 6.74 10.68
C CYS A 100 9.41 7.75 11.47
N GLU A 101 8.12 7.50 11.54
CA GLU A 101 7.20 8.40 12.25
C GLU A 101 7.38 8.38 13.77
N GLU A 102 8.00 7.32 14.32
CA GLU A 102 8.28 7.23 15.74
C GLU A 102 9.64 7.81 16.13
N THR A 103 10.68 7.53 15.35
CA THR A 103 12.06 7.86 15.73
C THR A 103 12.65 9.00 14.90
N GLY A 104 12.07 9.33 13.76
CA GLY A 104 12.63 10.30 12.84
C GLY A 104 13.84 9.80 12.04
N GLU A 105 14.28 8.59 12.27
CA GLU A 105 15.40 7.99 11.54
C GLU A 105 14.99 7.55 10.14
N PRO A 106 15.93 7.52 9.18
CA PRO A 106 15.61 6.99 7.85
C PRO A 106 15.12 5.55 7.91
N VAL A 107 14.04 5.26 7.19
CA VAL A 107 13.51 3.90 7.07
C VAL A 107 14.47 3.00 6.30
N GLY A 108 15.17 3.55 5.31
CA GLY A 108 16.13 2.83 4.49
C GLY A 108 15.59 2.52 3.10
N LEU A 109 16.45 2.64 2.10
CA LEU A 109 16.07 2.43 0.70
C LEU A 109 15.57 1.02 0.44
N GLU A 110 16.25 0.02 0.97
CA GLU A 110 15.86 -1.39 0.74
C GLU A 110 14.46 -1.69 1.25
N ARG A 111 14.14 -1.17 2.44
CA ARG A 111 12.81 -1.36 3.01
C ARG A 111 11.74 -0.63 2.21
N LEU A 112 12.03 0.58 1.75
CA LEU A 112 11.11 1.37 0.93
C LEU A 112 10.89 0.76 -0.45
N ILE A 113 11.93 0.18 -1.05
CA ILE A 113 11.81 -0.51 -2.34
C ILE A 113 10.90 -1.73 -2.17
N ALA A 114 11.09 -2.49 -1.09
CA ALA A 114 10.26 -3.66 -0.80
C ALA A 114 8.84 -3.26 -0.36
N ARG A 115 8.72 -2.17 0.38
CA ARG A 115 7.43 -1.72 0.93
C ARG A 115 7.34 -0.19 0.89
N PRO A 116 6.90 0.36 -0.25
CA PRO A 116 6.88 1.83 -0.43
C PRO A 116 6.00 2.61 0.54
N ILE A 117 5.03 1.93 1.17
CA ILE A 117 4.15 2.57 2.16
C ILE A 117 4.67 2.45 3.60
N ALA A 118 5.88 1.92 3.81
CA ALA A 118 6.43 1.76 5.15
C ALA A 118 6.63 3.13 5.82
N THR A 119 6.17 3.25 7.06
CA THR A 119 6.23 4.47 7.86
C THR A 119 7.12 4.32 9.09
N MET A 120 7.67 3.14 9.30
CA MET A 120 8.53 2.85 10.47
C MET A 120 9.73 2.02 10.05
N THR A 121 10.84 2.19 10.78
CA THR A 121 11.98 1.29 10.66
C THR A 121 11.56 -0.11 11.09
N ILE A 122 12.34 -1.12 10.70
CA ILE A 122 12.05 -2.50 11.10
C ILE A 122 12.03 -2.62 12.63
N GLU A 123 12.98 -1.99 13.30
CA GLU A 123 13.09 -2.01 14.76
C GLU A 123 11.87 -1.36 15.44
N ALA A 124 11.43 -0.23 14.92
CA ALA A 124 10.25 0.46 15.46
C ALA A 124 8.98 -0.36 15.22
N GLN A 125 8.85 -0.98 14.06
CA GLN A 125 7.72 -1.84 13.72
C GLN A 125 7.66 -3.05 14.65
N GLU A 126 8.79 -3.70 14.90
CA GLU A 126 8.87 -4.84 15.79
C GLU A 126 8.51 -4.47 17.23
N ARG A 127 8.98 -3.30 17.70
CA ARG A 127 8.61 -2.80 19.04
C ARG A 127 7.11 -2.58 19.16
N HIS A 128 6.53 -1.98 18.12
CA HIS A 128 5.09 -1.69 18.09
C HIS A 128 4.27 -2.97 18.14
N GLU A 129 4.65 -3.96 17.37
CA GLU A 129 4.00 -5.27 17.36
C GLU A 129 4.11 -5.98 18.71
N ARG A 130 5.27 -5.91 19.37
CA ARG A 130 5.46 -6.48 20.70
C ARG A 130 4.58 -5.79 21.75
N MET A 131 4.44 -4.49 21.67
CA MET A 131 3.59 -3.74 22.59
C MET A 131 2.12 -4.09 22.41
N GLU A 132 1.66 -4.21 21.15
CA GLU A 132 0.30 -4.63 20.85
C GLU A 132 0.01 -6.03 21.41
N LYS A 133 0.96 -6.94 21.25
CA LYS A 133 0.82 -8.31 21.71
C LYS A 133 0.74 -8.36 23.23
N THR A 134 1.55 -7.58 23.92
CA THR A 134 1.51 -7.48 25.39
C THR A 134 0.18 -6.90 25.87
N TYR A 135 -0.34 -5.91 25.14
CA TYR A 135 -1.60 -5.27 25.47
C TYR A 135 -2.79 -6.22 25.32
N ASN A 136 -2.73 -7.10 24.32
CA ASN A 136 -3.79 -8.08 24.07
C ASN A 136 -3.75 -9.28 25.02
N ASP A 137 -2.60 -9.56 25.64
CA ASP A 137 -2.42 -10.66 26.59
C ASP A 137 -2.82 -10.30 28.03
N GLU A 138 -3.19 -9.05 28.26
CA GLU A 138 -3.77 -8.62 29.54
C GLU A 138 -5.30 -8.79 29.48
#